data_32ef43dbf1c2750492c55e94ea743dab
#
_entry.id   32ef43dbf1c2750492c55e94ea743dab
#
_cell.length_a   1.000
_cell.length_b   1.000
_cell.length_c   1.000
_cell.angle_alpha   90.00
_cell.angle_beta   90.00
_cell.angle_gamma   90.00
#
_symmetry.space_group_name_H-M   'P 1'
#
loop_
_entity.id
_entity.type
_entity.pdbx_description
1 polymer ?
#
loop_
_entity_poly.entity_id
_entity_poly.type
_entity_poly.pdbx_seq_one_letter_code
_entity_poly.pdbx_strand_id
1 'polypeptide(L)'
;MHATNMLSYTFKVNFLEIFGMTTYKAPLADIKFLLNDVLEMPSIAKLPGYEDATPDMIDAILNEADRFYSEVLAPTNMPADSQGSKLDGNNVITAPALKGVYKKIVDAGWSGLSGSTDFGGQGLPTLLSVAVDEMSHSANMAFSLCPMLTKGVVTALSLYGTKNQKEVYLDKLISGIWSGTMNLTEPQAGSDLSAIRTKAIPAGDHYLLSGQKIYITWGEHDFTDNIIHLVLARTPNAPEGVKGISLFVVPKFLVDDNGLLKERNDVCCVGIEHKLGIHASPTC
;
A
#
# COMPACT_ATOMS: atom_id res chain seq x y z
N MET A 1 22.21 -10.93 70.41
CA MET A 1 21.91 -9.97 69.37
C MET A 1 22.45 -10.51 68.05
N HIS A 2 21.62 -11.12 67.26
CA HIS A 2 21.98 -11.63 65.92
C HIS A 2 21.50 -10.62 64.88
N ALA A 3 22.44 -10.04 64.18
CA ALA A 3 22.15 -9.18 63.02
C ALA A 3 22.00 -10.07 61.80
N THR A 4 20.81 -10.10 61.27
CA THR A 4 20.48 -10.80 60.03
C THR A 4 20.92 -9.97 58.86
N ASN A 5 21.95 -10.41 58.12
CA ASN A 5 22.35 -9.83 56.83
C ASN A 5 21.27 -10.08 55.80
N MET A 6 20.55 -9.02 55.45
CA MET A 6 19.61 -9.01 54.31
C MET A 6 20.42 -8.75 53.03
N LEU A 7 20.68 -9.77 52.26
CA LEU A 7 21.25 -9.66 50.94
C LEU A 7 20.22 -8.97 50.02
N SER A 8 20.46 -7.69 49.69
CA SER A 8 19.69 -7.00 48.65
C SER A 8 20.17 -7.46 47.28
N TYR A 9 19.43 -8.30 46.64
CA TYR A 9 19.61 -8.59 45.22
C TYR A 9 19.04 -7.41 44.40
N THR A 10 19.95 -6.55 43.93
CA THR A 10 19.58 -5.52 42.94
C THR A 10 19.54 -6.18 41.60
N PHE A 11 18.34 -6.51 41.11
CA PHE A 11 18.14 -6.86 39.72
C PHE A 11 18.40 -5.61 38.86
N LYS A 12 19.56 -5.50 38.27
CA LYS A 12 19.78 -4.58 37.14
C LYS A 12 19.08 -5.20 35.94
N VAL A 13 17.81 -4.87 35.77
CA VAL A 13 17.11 -5.16 34.52
C VAL A 13 17.62 -4.16 33.50
N ASN A 14 18.32 -4.66 32.49
CA ASN A 14 18.77 -3.84 31.39
C ASN A 14 17.52 -3.40 30.60
N PHE A 15 17.10 -2.16 30.75
CA PHE A 15 15.92 -1.59 30.09
C PHE A 15 15.99 -1.77 28.55
N LEU A 16 17.19 -1.87 27.99
CA LEU A 16 17.42 -2.16 26.57
C LEU A 16 17.09 -3.61 26.18
N GLU A 17 17.06 -4.57 27.12
CA GLU A 17 16.67 -5.96 26.86
C GLU A 17 15.16 -6.18 27.00
N ILE A 18 14.44 -5.34 27.75
CA ILE A 18 12.97 -5.42 27.87
C ILE A 18 12.29 -4.78 26.65
N PHE A 19 12.92 -3.80 26.04
CA PHE A 19 12.56 -3.29 24.72
C PHE A 19 13.46 -3.90 23.65
N GLY A 20 13.79 -5.18 23.79
CA GLY A 20 14.37 -5.97 22.70
C GLY A 20 13.49 -5.74 21.50
N MET A 21 14.05 -5.09 20.46
CA MET A 21 13.39 -4.92 19.18
C MET A 21 12.82 -6.29 18.82
N THR A 22 11.48 -6.39 18.73
CA THR A 22 10.85 -7.60 18.24
C THR A 22 11.41 -7.84 16.84
N THR A 23 12.36 -8.76 16.76
CA THR A 23 12.97 -9.14 15.50
C THR A 23 11.92 -9.93 14.75
N TYR A 24 11.24 -9.28 13.80
CA TYR A 24 10.36 -10.00 12.89
C TYR A 24 11.18 -11.02 12.08
N LYS A 25 10.64 -12.21 11.95
CA LYS A 25 11.11 -13.23 11.05
C LYS A 25 9.90 -13.96 10.46
N ALA A 26 9.87 -14.15 9.15
CA ALA A 26 8.76 -14.83 8.52
C ALA A 26 8.70 -16.32 8.92
N PRO A 27 7.50 -16.88 9.15
CA PRO A 27 7.31 -18.31 9.43
C PRO A 27 7.41 -19.11 8.11
N LEU A 28 8.59 -19.11 7.49
CA LEU A 28 8.80 -19.69 6.15
C LEU A 28 8.38 -21.15 6.05
N ALA A 29 8.58 -21.95 7.11
CA ALA A 29 8.18 -23.35 7.11
C ALA A 29 6.68 -23.52 6.94
N ASP A 30 5.89 -22.70 7.67
CA ASP A 30 4.43 -22.73 7.62
C ASP A 30 3.92 -22.17 6.29
N ILE A 31 4.51 -21.06 5.81
CA ILE A 31 4.16 -20.47 4.50
C ILE A 31 4.41 -21.48 3.38
N LYS A 32 5.57 -22.13 3.37
CA LYS A 32 5.90 -23.14 2.35
C LYS A 32 4.99 -24.36 2.43
N PHE A 33 4.66 -24.83 3.62
CA PHE A 33 3.69 -25.91 3.83
C PHE A 33 2.32 -25.53 3.26
N LEU A 34 1.82 -24.34 3.60
CA LEU A 34 0.53 -23.87 3.09
C LEU A 34 0.53 -23.76 1.56
N LEU A 35 1.56 -23.17 0.98
CA LEU A 35 1.64 -22.99 -0.47
C LEU A 35 1.75 -24.32 -1.21
N ASN A 36 2.60 -25.23 -0.76
CA ASN A 36 2.92 -26.44 -1.51
C ASN A 36 1.94 -27.59 -1.24
N ASP A 37 1.60 -27.82 0.05
CA ASP A 37 0.87 -29.03 0.47
C ASP A 37 -0.63 -28.77 0.63
N VAL A 38 -1.05 -27.52 0.93
CA VAL A 38 -2.45 -27.19 1.13
C VAL A 38 -3.07 -26.52 -0.10
N LEU A 39 -2.37 -25.56 -0.69
CA LEU A 39 -2.86 -24.73 -1.80
C LEU A 39 -2.35 -25.20 -3.17
N GLU A 40 -1.59 -26.27 -3.19
CA GLU A 40 -1.10 -26.94 -4.42
C GLU A 40 -0.44 -25.95 -5.43
N MET A 41 0.41 -25.05 -4.94
CA MET A 41 1.14 -24.07 -5.76
C MET A 41 1.83 -24.69 -6.98
N PRO A 42 2.42 -25.92 -6.91
CA PRO A 42 2.97 -26.59 -8.09
C PRO A 42 1.94 -26.87 -9.21
N SER A 43 0.66 -26.94 -8.89
CA SER A 43 -0.41 -27.07 -9.88
C SER A 43 -0.74 -25.75 -10.57
N ILE A 44 -0.66 -24.64 -9.83
CA ILE A 44 -0.82 -23.29 -10.37
C ILE A 44 0.31 -22.97 -11.37
N ALA A 45 1.54 -23.35 -11.04
CA ALA A 45 2.72 -23.17 -11.91
C ALA A 45 2.60 -23.88 -13.27
N LYS A 46 1.67 -24.85 -13.41
CA LYS A 46 1.39 -25.55 -14.70
C LYS A 46 0.37 -24.82 -15.56
N LEU A 47 -0.28 -23.80 -15.05
CA LEU A 47 -1.24 -23.01 -15.83
C LEU A 47 -0.50 -22.13 -16.85
N PRO A 48 -1.08 -21.91 -18.05
CA PRO A 48 -0.47 -21.05 -19.05
C PRO A 48 -0.14 -19.64 -18.50
N GLY A 49 1.07 -19.19 -18.75
CA GLY A 49 1.56 -17.88 -18.30
C GLY A 49 2.24 -17.88 -16.92
N TYR A 50 2.36 -19.07 -16.27
CA TYR A 50 3.05 -19.23 -14.98
C TYR A 50 4.21 -20.23 -15.04
N GLU A 51 4.70 -20.50 -16.24
CA GLU A 51 5.78 -21.48 -16.47
C GLU A 51 7.08 -21.16 -15.72
N ASP A 52 7.33 -19.87 -15.47
CA ASP A 52 8.49 -19.39 -14.73
C ASP A 52 8.35 -19.55 -13.21
N ALA A 53 7.15 -19.80 -12.69
CA ALA A 53 6.90 -20.00 -11.26
C ALA A 53 7.34 -21.41 -10.78
N THR A 54 8.58 -21.77 -11.05
CA THR A 54 9.15 -23.05 -10.63
C THR A 54 9.29 -23.13 -9.10
N PRO A 55 9.31 -24.35 -8.50
CA PRO A 55 9.52 -24.49 -7.06
C PRO A 55 10.77 -23.79 -6.56
N ASP A 56 11.87 -23.87 -7.30
CA ASP A 56 13.15 -23.25 -6.93
C ASP A 56 13.05 -21.71 -6.95
N MET A 57 12.35 -21.14 -7.94
CA MET A 57 12.11 -19.70 -8.02
C MET A 57 11.21 -19.22 -6.88
N ILE A 58 10.12 -19.95 -6.59
CA ILE A 58 9.22 -19.64 -5.47
C ILE A 58 9.99 -19.63 -4.15
N ASP A 59 10.79 -20.67 -3.92
CA ASP A 59 11.63 -20.78 -2.72
C ASP A 59 12.64 -19.64 -2.60
N ALA A 60 13.29 -19.26 -3.70
CA ALA A 60 14.23 -18.15 -3.72
C ALA A 60 13.53 -16.82 -3.40
N ILE A 61 12.35 -16.56 -3.97
CA ILE A 61 11.56 -15.36 -3.70
C ILE A 61 11.14 -15.30 -2.24
N LEU A 62 10.62 -16.39 -1.67
CA LEU A 62 10.19 -16.42 -0.27
C LEU A 62 11.35 -16.20 0.71
N ASN A 63 12.51 -16.80 0.46
CA ASN A 63 13.69 -16.61 1.29
C ASN A 63 14.22 -15.16 1.21
N GLU A 64 14.25 -14.57 0.01
CA GLU A 64 14.68 -13.19 -0.18
C GLU A 64 13.66 -12.20 0.41
N ALA A 65 12.36 -12.50 0.32
CA ALA A 65 11.31 -11.70 0.97
C ALA A 65 11.47 -11.72 2.50
N ASP A 66 11.67 -12.88 3.13
CA ASP A 66 11.95 -12.96 4.57
C ASP A 66 13.16 -12.10 4.94
N ARG A 67 14.27 -12.26 4.22
CA ARG A 67 15.47 -11.47 4.47
C ARG A 67 15.21 -9.97 4.34
N PHE A 68 14.59 -9.55 3.24
CA PHE A 68 14.31 -8.14 2.97
C PHE A 68 13.39 -7.51 4.02
N TYR A 69 12.27 -8.15 4.31
CA TYR A 69 11.29 -7.61 5.24
C TYR A 69 11.77 -7.67 6.69
N SER A 70 12.54 -8.68 7.07
CA SER A 70 13.14 -8.78 8.41
C SER A 70 14.27 -7.75 8.63
N GLU A 71 15.15 -7.56 7.63
CA GLU A 71 16.35 -6.73 7.80
C GLU A 71 16.14 -5.27 7.39
N VAL A 72 15.23 -4.99 6.44
CA VAL A 72 15.04 -3.64 5.88
C VAL A 72 13.78 -2.97 6.40
N LEU A 73 12.64 -3.68 6.41
CA LEU A 73 11.35 -3.07 6.75
C LEU A 73 11.03 -3.14 8.25
N ALA A 74 11.16 -4.31 8.87
CA ALA A 74 10.79 -4.51 10.28
C ALA A 74 11.50 -3.56 11.26
N PRO A 75 12.80 -3.24 11.11
CA PRO A 75 13.48 -2.30 11.99
C PRO A 75 12.88 -0.88 11.95
N THR A 76 12.11 -0.55 10.92
CA THR A 76 11.49 0.78 10.78
C THR A 76 10.15 0.90 11.51
N ASN A 77 9.53 -0.21 11.91
CA ASN A 77 8.16 -0.21 12.43
C ASN A 77 8.00 0.68 13.67
N MET A 78 8.74 0.40 14.74
CA MET A 78 8.68 1.17 16.00
C MET A 78 9.14 2.63 15.82
N PRO A 79 10.30 2.92 15.19
CA PRO A 79 10.70 4.29 14.94
C PRO A 79 9.69 5.09 14.10
N ALA A 80 9.15 4.47 13.05
CA ALA A 80 8.18 5.15 12.19
C ALA A 80 6.87 5.45 12.91
N ASP A 81 6.37 4.52 13.73
CA ASP A 81 5.16 4.74 14.52
C ASP A 81 5.36 5.87 15.54
N SER A 82 6.52 5.91 16.22
CA SER A 82 6.86 6.98 17.16
C SER A 82 7.00 8.36 16.52
N GLN A 83 7.50 8.42 15.28
CA GLN A 83 7.69 9.68 14.55
C GLN A 83 6.37 10.18 13.95
N GLY A 84 5.55 9.26 13.43
CA GLY A 84 4.31 9.53 12.72
C GLY A 84 4.51 10.30 11.42
N SER A 85 3.47 10.35 10.61
CA SER A 85 3.37 11.26 9.45
C SER A 85 2.82 12.62 9.91
N LYS A 86 3.22 13.71 9.24
CA LYS A 86 2.85 15.08 9.61
C LYS A 86 2.31 15.85 8.42
N LEU A 87 1.23 16.60 8.65
CA LEU A 87 0.70 17.54 7.66
C LEU A 87 1.55 18.82 7.67
N ASP A 88 1.96 19.27 6.49
CA ASP A 88 2.64 20.55 6.24
C ASP A 88 1.95 21.27 5.07
N GLY A 89 1.13 22.26 5.40
CA GLY A 89 0.21 22.85 4.43
C GLY A 89 -0.77 21.79 3.89
N ASN A 90 -0.72 21.53 2.60
CA ASN A 90 -1.50 20.49 1.92
C ASN A 90 -0.66 19.25 1.56
N ASN A 91 0.57 19.16 2.04
CA ASN A 91 1.43 18.03 1.82
C ASN A 91 1.58 17.20 3.10
N VAL A 92 1.89 15.93 2.95
CA VAL A 92 2.24 15.06 4.06
C VAL A 92 3.72 14.71 4.01
N ILE A 93 4.41 14.97 5.12
CA ILE A 93 5.78 14.51 5.33
C ILE A 93 5.71 13.18 6.07
N THR A 94 6.19 12.13 5.43
CA THR A 94 6.21 10.79 6.01
C THR A 94 7.25 10.64 7.13
N ALA A 95 7.06 9.63 7.98
CA ALA A 95 7.99 9.35 9.07
C ALA A 95 9.43 9.18 8.55
N PRO A 96 10.42 9.90 9.09
CA PRO A 96 11.82 9.86 8.62
C PRO A 96 12.41 8.45 8.57
N ALA A 97 12.00 7.55 9.46
CA ALA A 97 12.45 6.15 9.45
C ALA A 97 12.08 5.38 8.17
N LEU A 98 11.06 5.84 7.44
CA LEU A 98 10.60 5.23 6.19
C LEU A 98 11.30 5.81 4.95
N LYS A 99 12.08 6.88 5.11
CA LYS A 99 12.82 7.49 3.99
C LYS A 99 13.78 6.48 3.38
N GLY A 100 13.71 6.32 2.08
CA GLY A 100 14.54 5.38 1.33
C GLY A 100 14.08 3.92 1.38
N VAL A 101 13.19 3.52 2.29
CA VAL A 101 12.65 2.14 2.33
C VAL A 101 11.76 1.89 1.13
N TYR A 102 10.88 2.84 0.80
CA TYR A 102 10.00 2.72 -0.37
C TYR A 102 10.84 2.54 -1.66
N LYS A 103 11.88 3.35 -1.84
CA LYS A 103 12.79 3.20 -2.97
C LYS A 103 13.46 1.82 -3.04
N LYS A 104 13.89 1.27 -1.91
CA LYS A 104 14.46 -0.08 -1.87
C LYS A 104 13.48 -1.16 -2.29
N ILE A 105 12.19 -1.02 -1.96
CA ILE A 105 11.12 -1.93 -2.38
C ILE A 105 10.92 -1.85 -3.89
N VAL A 106 10.89 -0.64 -4.45
CA VAL A 106 10.79 -0.41 -5.89
C VAL A 106 12.00 -0.96 -6.63
N ASP A 107 13.22 -0.63 -6.18
CA ASP A 107 14.47 -1.09 -6.80
C ASP A 107 14.61 -2.62 -6.78
N ALA A 108 14.08 -3.27 -5.75
CA ALA A 108 14.05 -4.73 -5.62
C ALA A 108 12.89 -5.41 -6.38
N GLY A 109 11.99 -4.65 -7.00
CA GLY A 109 10.89 -5.16 -7.80
C GLY A 109 9.71 -5.77 -7.03
N TRP A 110 9.64 -5.60 -5.70
CA TRP A 110 8.56 -6.17 -4.87
C TRP A 110 7.17 -5.68 -5.23
N SER A 111 7.06 -4.47 -5.79
CA SER A 111 5.77 -3.89 -6.21
C SER A 111 5.13 -4.64 -7.38
N GLY A 112 5.94 -5.21 -8.27
CA GLY A 112 5.51 -5.77 -9.55
C GLY A 112 5.33 -7.29 -9.61
N LEU A 113 5.44 -8.03 -8.49
CA LEU A 113 5.46 -9.50 -8.48
C LEU A 113 4.34 -10.14 -9.30
N SER A 114 3.09 -9.78 -9.07
CA SER A 114 1.92 -10.31 -9.78
C SER A 114 1.37 -9.37 -10.85
N GLY A 115 2.08 -8.28 -11.13
CA GLY A 115 1.71 -7.34 -12.19
C GLY A 115 1.87 -7.95 -13.58
N SER A 116 1.05 -7.47 -14.54
CA SER A 116 1.13 -7.94 -15.94
C SER A 116 2.50 -7.64 -16.54
N THR A 117 3.05 -8.62 -17.25
CA THR A 117 4.30 -8.46 -18.02
C THR A 117 4.17 -7.43 -19.14
N ASP A 118 2.96 -7.21 -19.67
CA ASP A 118 2.69 -6.18 -20.68
C ASP A 118 2.98 -4.76 -20.17
N PHE A 119 2.97 -4.57 -18.85
CA PHE A 119 3.20 -3.29 -18.18
C PHE A 119 4.35 -3.36 -17.18
N GLY A 120 5.38 -4.18 -17.47
CA GLY A 120 6.61 -4.23 -16.67
C GLY A 120 6.52 -5.00 -15.35
N GLY A 121 5.43 -5.73 -15.11
CA GLY A 121 5.31 -6.66 -13.98
C GLY A 121 6.02 -7.98 -14.23
N GLN A 122 6.11 -8.81 -13.19
CA GLN A 122 6.79 -10.10 -13.27
C GLN A 122 5.85 -11.26 -13.65
N GLY A 123 4.54 -11.05 -13.69
CA GLY A 123 3.56 -12.03 -14.09
C GLY A 123 3.46 -13.27 -13.19
N LEU A 124 3.99 -13.20 -11.96
CA LEU A 124 4.00 -14.32 -11.03
C LEU A 124 2.60 -14.54 -10.41
N PRO A 125 2.29 -15.76 -9.95
CA PRO A 125 1.00 -16.07 -9.37
C PRO A 125 0.64 -15.14 -8.20
N THR A 126 -0.59 -14.67 -8.16
CA THR A 126 -1.11 -13.84 -7.07
C THR A 126 -0.96 -14.53 -5.71
N LEU A 127 -1.06 -15.86 -5.67
CA LEU A 127 -0.86 -16.63 -4.43
C LEU A 127 0.53 -16.40 -3.81
N LEU A 128 1.58 -16.35 -4.64
CA LEU A 128 2.93 -16.01 -4.17
C LEU A 128 3.00 -14.56 -3.67
N SER A 129 2.39 -13.63 -4.41
CA SER A 129 2.33 -12.22 -4.00
C SER A 129 1.62 -12.04 -2.65
N VAL A 130 0.56 -12.80 -2.35
CA VAL A 130 -0.14 -12.78 -1.06
C VAL A 130 0.78 -13.24 0.08
N ALA A 131 1.56 -14.29 -0.11
CA ALA A 131 2.52 -14.75 0.90
C ALA A 131 3.59 -13.68 1.20
N VAL A 132 4.09 -13.01 0.16
CA VAL A 132 5.06 -11.90 0.31
C VAL A 132 4.41 -10.68 0.98
N ASP A 133 3.14 -10.38 0.65
CA ASP A 133 2.38 -9.30 1.29
C ASP A 133 2.15 -9.57 2.79
N GLU A 134 1.88 -10.81 3.19
CA GLU A 134 1.80 -11.20 4.60
C GLU A 134 3.09 -10.85 5.34
N MET A 135 4.25 -11.18 4.76
CA MET A 135 5.56 -10.83 5.36
C MET A 135 5.72 -9.31 5.48
N SER A 136 5.37 -8.57 4.46
CA SER A 136 5.42 -7.10 4.46
C SER A 136 4.55 -6.48 5.55
N HIS A 137 3.27 -6.91 5.63
CA HIS A 137 2.32 -6.39 6.62
C HIS A 137 2.72 -6.76 8.05
N SER A 138 3.25 -7.96 8.26
CA SER A 138 3.75 -8.41 9.56
C SER A 138 5.00 -7.64 10.01
N ALA A 139 5.85 -7.25 9.05
CA ALA A 139 7.06 -6.46 9.33
C ALA A 139 6.72 -5.00 9.68
N ASN A 140 5.85 -4.35 8.92
CA ASN A 140 5.41 -2.96 9.16
C ASN A 140 4.07 -2.69 8.48
N MET A 141 2.98 -2.87 9.21
CA MET A 141 1.62 -2.65 8.70
C MET A 141 1.42 -1.22 8.19
N ALA A 142 1.88 -0.21 8.93
CA ALA A 142 1.68 1.19 8.57
C ALA A 142 2.23 1.50 7.18
N PHE A 143 3.41 0.99 6.86
CA PHE A 143 4.05 1.15 5.55
C PHE A 143 3.33 0.34 4.47
N SER A 144 3.04 -0.93 4.75
CA SER A 144 2.55 -1.90 3.75
C SER A 144 1.16 -1.58 3.20
N LEU A 145 0.39 -0.76 3.91
CA LEU A 145 -0.89 -0.23 3.42
C LEU A 145 -0.73 0.61 2.14
N CYS A 146 0.41 1.29 1.93
CA CYS A 146 0.66 2.07 0.72
C CYS A 146 0.75 1.19 -0.55
N PRO A 147 1.65 0.22 -0.66
CA PRO A 147 1.70 -0.68 -1.81
C PRO A 147 0.44 -1.55 -1.95
N MET A 148 -0.22 -1.91 -0.84
CA MET A 148 -1.48 -2.66 -0.89
C MET A 148 -2.57 -1.89 -1.66
N LEU A 149 -2.76 -0.61 -1.37
CA LEU A 149 -3.74 0.23 -2.08
C LEU A 149 -3.36 0.42 -3.55
N THR A 150 -2.06 0.57 -3.83
CA THR A 150 -1.55 0.65 -5.21
C THR A 150 -1.90 -0.60 -6.01
N LYS A 151 -1.74 -1.80 -5.44
CA LYS A 151 -2.18 -3.07 -6.07
C LYS A 151 -3.68 -3.08 -6.35
N GLY A 152 -4.50 -2.53 -5.46
CA GLY A 152 -5.94 -2.37 -5.69
C GLY A 152 -6.26 -1.49 -6.90
N VAL A 153 -5.54 -0.37 -7.04
CA VAL A 153 -5.67 0.54 -8.20
C VAL A 153 -5.22 -0.15 -9.49
N VAL A 154 -4.08 -0.86 -9.46
CA VAL A 154 -3.61 -1.68 -10.61
C VAL A 154 -4.66 -2.68 -11.03
N THR A 155 -5.24 -3.41 -10.09
CA THR A 155 -6.29 -4.41 -10.38
C THR A 155 -7.51 -3.77 -11.04
N ALA A 156 -8.00 -2.66 -10.49
CA ALA A 156 -9.17 -1.96 -11.03
C ALA A 156 -8.92 -1.42 -12.44
N LEU A 157 -7.77 -0.80 -12.68
CA LEU A 157 -7.40 -0.29 -14.00
C LEU A 157 -7.16 -1.42 -15.01
N SER A 158 -6.52 -2.51 -14.60
CA SER A 158 -6.30 -3.67 -15.47
C SER A 158 -7.60 -4.29 -15.96
N LEU A 159 -8.62 -4.35 -15.11
CA LEU A 159 -9.91 -4.95 -15.45
C LEU A 159 -10.82 -3.97 -16.21
N TYR A 160 -10.89 -2.73 -15.77
CA TYR A 160 -11.95 -1.80 -16.19
C TYR A 160 -11.44 -0.52 -16.87
N GLY A 161 -10.13 -0.25 -16.82
CA GLY A 161 -9.55 0.92 -17.47
C GLY A 161 -9.67 0.86 -19.00
N THR A 162 -9.82 2.01 -19.64
CA THR A 162 -9.71 2.12 -21.11
C THR A 162 -8.28 1.77 -21.54
N LYS A 163 -8.09 1.50 -22.83
CA LYS A 163 -6.75 1.23 -23.38
C LYS A 163 -5.77 2.36 -23.03
N ASN A 164 -6.16 3.59 -23.25
CA ASN A 164 -5.32 4.77 -22.93
C ASN A 164 -5.00 4.86 -21.44
N GLN A 165 -5.97 4.65 -20.55
CA GLN A 165 -5.71 4.65 -19.11
C GLN A 165 -4.73 3.57 -18.68
N LYS A 166 -4.80 2.37 -19.27
CA LYS A 166 -3.86 1.29 -18.99
C LYS A 166 -2.44 1.67 -19.45
N GLU A 167 -2.30 2.21 -20.65
CA GLU A 167 -1.02 2.62 -21.24
C GLU A 167 -0.36 3.77 -20.45
N VAL A 168 -1.15 4.73 -19.96
CA VAL A 168 -0.65 5.89 -19.22
C VAL A 168 -0.25 5.54 -17.76
N TYR A 169 -1.02 4.67 -17.08
CA TYR A 169 -0.89 4.53 -15.63
C TYR A 169 -0.27 3.22 -15.16
N LEU A 170 -0.50 2.08 -15.86
CA LEU A 170 -0.19 0.76 -15.28
C LEU A 170 1.31 0.51 -15.08
N ASP A 171 2.15 0.85 -16.05
CA ASP A 171 3.61 0.66 -15.94
C ASP A 171 4.16 1.36 -14.69
N LYS A 172 3.78 2.61 -14.47
CA LYS A 172 4.26 3.40 -13.34
C LYS A 172 3.70 2.95 -11.99
N LEU A 173 2.48 2.44 -11.97
CA LEU A 173 1.85 1.89 -10.75
C LEU A 173 2.43 0.51 -10.41
N ILE A 174 2.62 -0.36 -11.41
CA ILE A 174 3.18 -1.70 -11.23
C ILE A 174 4.65 -1.62 -10.79
N SER A 175 5.43 -0.74 -11.40
CA SER A 175 6.82 -0.52 -10.99
C SER A 175 6.93 0.16 -9.61
N GLY A 176 5.87 0.80 -9.11
CA GLY A 176 5.88 1.55 -7.86
C GLY A 176 6.45 2.97 -7.97
N ILE A 177 6.77 3.46 -9.17
CA ILE A 177 7.17 4.87 -9.39
C ILE A 177 6.03 5.81 -9.00
N TRP A 178 4.79 5.41 -9.26
CA TRP A 178 3.59 6.06 -8.75
C TRP A 178 2.87 5.15 -7.78
N SER A 179 2.12 5.73 -6.87
CA SER A 179 1.24 5.01 -5.95
C SER A 179 -0.23 5.23 -6.30
N GLY A 180 -1.09 4.43 -5.69
CA GLY A 180 -2.52 4.54 -5.89
C GLY A 180 -3.30 4.50 -4.59
N THR A 181 -4.48 5.12 -4.58
CA THR A 181 -5.40 5.14 -3.43
C THR A 181 -6.83 4.88 -3.85
N MET A 182 -7.66 4.49 -2.89
CA MET A 182 -9.09 4.31 -3.08
C MET A 182 -9.85 5.32 -2.19
N ASN A 183 -10.56 6.26 -2.83
CA ASN A 183 -11.24 7.37 -2.17
C ASN A 183 -12.76 7.15 -2.20
N LEU A 184 -13.26 6.42 -1.19
CA LEU A 184 -14.67 6.00 -1.08
C LEU A 184 -15.41 6.89 -0.10
N THR A 185 -14.96 6.88 1.16
CA THR A 185 -15.65 7.38 2.34
C THR A 185 -15.79 8.90 2.35
N GLU A 186 -16.95 9.36 2.79
CA GLU A 186 -17.24 10.77 3.07
C GLU A 186 -17.74 10.92 4.51
N PRO A 187 -17.75 12.13 5.10
CA PRO A 187 -18.18 12.32 6.49
C PRO A 187 -19.55 11.72 6.83
N GLN A 188 -20.47 11.69 5.88
CA GLN A 188 -21.81 11.13 6.02
C GLN A 188 -21.99 9.73 5.38
N ALA A 189 -20.97 9.18 4.74
CA ALA A 189 -21.06 7.97 3.93
C ALA A 189 -19.85 7.06 4.16
N GLY A 190 -19.92 6.18 5.14
CA GLY A 190 -18.92 5.16 5.45
C GLY A 190 -19.40 3.79 4.97
N SER A 191 -20.08 3.04 5.83
CA SER A 191 -20.64 1.73 5.45
C SER A 191 -21.74 1.83 4.40
N ASP A 192 -22.55 2.88 4.48
CA ASP A 192 -23.55 3.19 3.45
C ASP A 192 -22.99 4.18 2.42
N LEU A 193 -22.38 3.65 1.36
CA LEU A 193 -21.89 4.44 0.24
C LEU A 193 -23.01 5.04 -0.62
N SER A 194 -24.27 4.62 -0.45
CA SER A 194 -25.39 5.24 -1.17
C SER A 194 -25.54 6.73 -0.87
N ALA A 195 -25.05 7.17 0.29
CA ALA A 195 -25.10 8.55 0.77
C ALA A 195 -23.94 9.44 0.28
N ILE A 196 -23.04 8.99 -0.59
CA ILE A 196 -21.96 9.85 -1.10
C ILE A 196 -22.51 11.03 -1.90
N ARG A 197 -21.86 12.19 -1.74
CA ARG A 197 -22.27 13.47 -2.32
C ARG A 197 -21.25 14.06 -3.30
N THR A 198 -20.04 13.52 -3.37
CA THR A 198 -19.04 13.95 -4.36
C THR A 198 -19.66 13.89 -5.76
N LYS A 199 -19.53 14.99 -6.50
CA LYS A 199 -20.10 15.17 -7.84
C LYS A 199 -19.01 15.09 -8.88
N ALA A 200 -19.36 14.57 -10.05
CA ALA A 200 -18.51 14.56 -11.25
C ALA A 200 -19.31 15.19 -12.41
N ILE A 201 -18.94 16.40 -12.79
CA ILE A 201 -19.62 17.17 -13.84
C ILE A 201 -18.83 17.00 -15.15
N PRO A 202 -19.47 16.59 -16.26
CA PRO A 202 -18.79 16.50 -17.57
C PRO A 202 -18.23 17.85 -18.03
N ALA A 203 -17.00 17.86 -18.51
CA ALA A 203 -16.30 19.04 -19.03
C ALA A 203 -15.49 18.65 -20.28
N GLY A 204 -16.17 18.43 -21.40
CA GLY A 204 -15.55 17.98 -22.65
C GLY A 204 -15.14 16.52 -22.58
N ASP A 205 -13.84 16.24 -22.62
CA ASP A 205 -13.23 14.90 -22.60
C ASP A 205 -12.92 14.37 -21.19
N HIS A 206 -13.19 15.17 -20.15
CA HIS A 206 -12.93 14.82 -18.75
C HIS A 206 -14.12 15.21 -17.85
N TYR A 207 -13.96 15.00 -16.53
CA TYR A 207 -14.92 15.39 -15.51
C TYR A 207 -14.26 16.31 -14.49
N LEU A 208 -15.02 17.31 -14.02
CA LEU A 208 -14.67 18.11 -12.86
C LEU A 208 -15.32 17.50 -11.61
N LEU A 209 -14.49 17.06 -10.66
CA LEU A 209 -14.94 16.49 -9.40
C LEU A 209 -14.98 17.56 -8.32
N SER A 210 -16.06 17.52 -7.50
CA SER A 210 -16.20 18.39 -6.33
C SER A 210 -16.79 17.63 -5.15
N GLY A 211 -16.08 17.64 -4.03
CA GLY A 211 -16.47 16.95 -2.80
C GLY A 211 -15.30 16.80 -1.84
N GLN A 212 -15.54 16.12 -0.72
CA GLN A 212 -14.54 15.82 0.28
C GLN A 212 -14.61 14.35 0.65
N LYS A 213 -13.47 13.71 0.67
CA LYS A 213 -13.28 12.34 1.13
C LYS A 213 -12.56 12.35 2.48
N ILE A 214 -12.83 11.35 3.32
CA ILE A 214 -12.17 11.17 4.61
C ILE A 214 -11.69 9.74 4.79
N TYR A 215 -10.76 9.53 5.72
CA TYR A 215 -10.16 8.22 6.02
C TYR A 215 -9.45 7.59 4.83
N ILE A 216 -8.81 8.45 4.01
CA ILE A 216 -8.08 7.98 2.84
C ILE A 216 -6.68 7.59 3.26
N THR A 217 -6.47 6.29 3.36
CA THR A 217 -5.18 5.69 3.69
C THR A 217 -4.15 6.06 2.61
N TRP A 218 -3.02 6.64 3.03
CA TRP A 218 -1.97 7.11 2.13
C TRP A 218 -2.46 8.07 1.04
N GLY A 219 -3.49 8.88 1.37
CA GLY A 219 -4.07 9.85 0.43
C GLY A 219 -3.11 10.96 -0.02
N GLU A 220 -2.11 11.28 0.78
CA GLU A 220 -1.04 12.20 0.46
C GLU A 220 0.27 11.71 1.12
N HIS A 221 1.38 11.78 0.41
CA HIS A 221 2.71 11.42 0.90
C HIS A 221 3.82 11.89 -0.04
N ASP A 222 5.08 11.75 0.39
CA ASP A 222 6.30 12.17 -0.30
C ASP A 222 7.17 11.00 -0.83
N PHE A 223 6.60 9.79 -1.01
CA PHE A 223 7.34 8.62 -1.49
C PHE A 223 7.44 8.55 -3.01
N THR A 224 6.41 9.02 -3.73
CA THR A 224 6.26 8.85 -5.17
C THR A 224 6.07 10.17 -5.89
N ASP A 225 6.42 10.20 -7.17
CA ASP A 225 6.28 11.40 -8.01
C ASP A 225 4.81 11.76 -8.25
N ASN A 226 3.92 10.78 -8.24
CA ASN A 226 2.48 10.98 -8.42
C ASN A 226 1.68 9.99 -7.56
N ILE A 227 0.44 10.37 -7.23
CA ILE A 227 -0.54 9.52 -6.57
C ILE A 227 -1.79 9.46 -7.45
N ILE A 228 -2.24 8.27 -7.79
CA ILE A 228 -3.41 8.06 -8.63
C ILE A 228 -4.58 7.66 -7.73
N HIS A 229 -5.49 8.59 -7.52
CA HIS A 229 -6.68 8.38 -6.71
C HIS A 229 -7.80 7.76 -7.55
N LEU A 230 -8.37 6.65 -7.08
CA LEU A 230 -9.64 6.15 -7.58
C LEU A 230 -10.76 6.72 -6.72
N VAL A 231 -11.56 7.62 -7.26
CA VAL A 231 -12.54 8.41 -6.52
C VAL A 231 -13.95 8.02 -6.90
N LEU A 232 -14.78 7.65 -5.91
CA LEU A 232 -16.22 7.46 -6.11
C LEU A 232 -16.95 8.81 -6.14
N ALA A 233 -17.72 9.01 -7.20
CA ALA A 233 -18.55 10.23 -7.37
C ALA A 233 -19.82 9.94 -8.17
N ARG A 234 -20.73 10.92 -8.21
CA ARG A 234 -22.00 10.85 -8.94
C ARG A 234 -21.99 11.81 -10.12
N THR A 235 -22.37 11.31 -11.27
CA THR A 235 -22.67 12.16 -12.44
C THR A 235 -24.05 12.82 -12.31
N PRO A 236 -24.33 13.91 -13.05
CA PRO A 236 -25.67 14.47 -13.14
C PRO A 236 -26.68 13.40 -13.60
N ASN A 237 -27.87 13.41 -12.99
CA ASN A 237 -28.96 12.48 -13.28
C ASN A 237 -28.63 10.98 -13.03
N ALA A 238 -27.55 10.67 -12.28
CA ALA A 238 -27.31 9.31 -11.84
C ALA A 238 -28.45 8.81 -10.94
N PRO A 239 -28.84 7.54 -11.05
CA PRO A 239 -29.86 6.96 -10.19
C PRO A 239 -29.47 7.06 -8.71
N GLU A 240 -30.46 7.08 -7.83
CA GLU A 240 -30.23 7.05 -6.38
C GLU A 240 -29.58 5.71 -5.95
N GLY A 241 -28.98 5.74 -4.76
CA GLY A 241 -28.34 4.58 -4.16
C GLY A 241 -26.99 4.23 -4.80
N VAL A 242 -26.50 3.02 -4.56
CA VAL A 242 -25.18 2.57 -4.99
C VAL A 242 -25.05 2.43 -6.52
N LYS A 243 -26.16 2.21 -7.23
CA LYS A 243 -26.17 2.08 -8.69
C LYS A 243 -25.83 3.37 -9.43
N GLY A 244 -25.93 4.52 -8.77
CA GLY A 244 -25.58 5.82 -9.34
C GLY A 244 -24.15 6.26 -9.08
N ILE A 245 -23.33 5.38 -8.52
CA ILE A 245 -21.93 5.69 -8.20
C ILE A 245 -21.04 5.26 -9.38
N SER A 246 -20.13 6.14 -9.76
CA SER A 246 -19.09 5.87 -10.76
C SER A 246 -17.71 6.05 -10.15
N LEU A 247 -16.71 5.40 -10.75
CA LEU A 247 -15.31 5.46 -10.33
C LEU A 247 -14.52 6.34 -11.31
N PHE A 248 -13.75 7.28 -10.78
CA PHE A 248 -12.96 8.23 -11.56
C PHE A 248 -11.48 8.11 -11.21
N VAL A 249 -10.63 8.22 -12.22
CA VAL A 249 -9.18 8.32 -12.07
C VAL A 249 -8.81 9.79 -11.88
N VAL A 250 -8.22 10.13 -10.74
CA VAL A 250 -7.85 11.50 -10.37
C VAL A 250 -6.39 11.51 -9.96
N PRO A 251 -5.46 11.91 -10.84
CA PRO A 251 -4.05 12.01 -10.49
C PRO A 251 -3.78 13.23 -9.62
N LYS A 252 -2.83 13.15 -8.69
CA LYS A 252 -2.32 14.28 -7.89
C LYS A 252 -1.66 15.34 -8.78
N PHE A 253 -0.86 14.91 -9.73
CA PHE A 253 -0.36 15.74 -10.83
C PHE A 253 -0.97 15.26 -12.13
N LEU A 254 -1.47 16.18 -12.93
CA LEU A 254 -2.02 15.86 -14.24
C LEU A 254 -0.96 15.16 -15.10
N VAL A 255 -1.41 14.35 -16.04
CA VAL A 255 -0.56 13.50 -16.86
C VAL A 255 -1.01 13.65 -18.32
N ASP A 256 -0.09 13.79 -19.26
CA ASP A 256 -0.42 13.75 -20.68
C ASP A 256 -0.54 12.30 -21.21
N ASP A 257 -0.92 12.18 -22.48
CA ASP A 257 -1.10 10.87 -23.13
C ASP A 257 0.20 10.04 -23.23
N ASN A 258 1.36 10.65 -23.02
CA ASN A 258 2.66 9.97 -22.98
C ASN A 258 3.09 9.59 -21.54
N GLY A 259 2.25 9.84 -20.55
CA GLY A 259 2.57 9.57 -19.15
C GLY A 259 3.54 10.57 -18.51
N LEU A 260 3.70 11.77 -19.09
CA LEU A 260 4.53 12.83 -18.52
C LEU A 260 3.73 13.68 -17.53
N LEU A 261 4.35 13.96 -16.39
CA LEU A 261 3.76 14.82 -15.36
C LEU A 261 3.60 16.25 -15.86
N LYS A 262 2.48 16.86 -15.50
CA LYS A 262 2.14 18.26 -15.72
C LYS A 262 1.88 18.98 -14.39
N GLU A 263 1.08 20.04 -14.43
CA GLU A 263 0.73 20.83 -13.26
C GLU A 263 0.00 19.99 -12.19
N ARG A 264 0.07 20.47 -10.95
CA ARG A 264 -0.68 19.89 -9.84
C ARG A 264 -2.17 20.04 -10.09
N ASN A 265 -2.90 18.96 -9.90
CA ASN A 265 -4.35 18.94 -9.93
C ASN A 265 -4.95 19.59 -8.67
N ASP A 266 -6.20 20.07 -8.74
CA ASP A 266 -6.95 20.67 -7.63
C ASP A 266 -7.44 19.63 -6.60
N VAL A 267 -6.61 18.64 -6.32
CA VAL A 267 -6.81 17.69 -5.23
C VAL A 267 -5.78 17.92 -4.15
N CYS A 268 -6.23 18.13 -2.91
CA CYS A 268 -5.34 18.42 -1.80
C CYS A 268 -5.76 17.73 -0.51
N CYS A 269 -4.77 17.37 0.31
CA CYS A 269 -4.96 16.92 1.66
C CYS A 269 -5.20 18.13 2.57
N VAL A 270 -6.33 18.18 3.26
CA VAL A 270 -6.69 19.26 4.18
C VAL A 270 -6.54 18.87 5.65
N GLY A 271 -6.25 17.61 5.93
CA GLY A 271 -6.06 17.08 7.28
C GLY A 271 -5.60 15.64 7.27
N ILE A 272 -5.00 15.20 8.35
CA ILE A 272 -4.70 13.80 8.64
C ILE A 272 -5.29 13.40 9.98
N GLU A 273 -5.82 12.19 10.04
CA GLU A 273 -6.47 11.66 11.24
C GLU A 273 -5.46 11.21 12.29
N HIS A 274 -5.76 11.50 13.56
CA HIS A 274 -5.07 10.90 14.69
C HIS A 274 -5.69 9.51 14.97
N LYS A 275 -4.87 8.48 14.98
CA LYS A 275 -5.30 7.08 15.16
C LYS A 275 -4.73 6.48 16.44
N LEU A 276 -5.30 5.36 16.88
CA LEU A 276 -4.81 4.61 18.03
C LEU A 276 -3.43 3.96 17.78
N GLY A 277 -3.12 3.65 16.54
CA GLY A 277 -1.84 3.05 16.10
C GLY A 277 -1.58 3.33 14.63
N ILE A 278 -0.55 2.71 14.07
CA ILE A 278 -0.08 2.90 12.68
C ILE A 278 0.09 4.39 12.32
N HIS A 279 0.70 5.16 13.24
CA HIS A 279 0.84 6.62 13.10
C HIS A 279 1.66 7.03 11.88
N ALA A 280 2.55 6.15 11.39
CA ALA A 280 3.32 6.40 10.19
C ALA A 280 2.49 6.32 8.89
N SER A 281 1.30 5.68 8.92
CA SER A 281 0.37 5.66 7.78
C SER A 281 -0.49 6.93 7.81
N PRO A 282 -0.31 7.90 6.91
CA PRO A 282 -1.18 9.08 6.87
C PRO A 282 -2.58 8.67 6.41
N THR A 283 -3.57 9.02 7.20
CA THR A 283 -4.99 8.84 6.89
C THR A 283 -5.59 10.21 6.63
N CYS A 284 -5.75 10.54 5.37
CA CYS A 284 -6.09 11.88 4.90
C CYS A 284 -7.60 12.11 4.83
#